data_a37ffe5ee8d86ba3803c49f58569f81f
#
_entry.id   a37ffe5ee8d86ba3803c49f58569f81f
#
_cell.length_a   1.000
_cell.length_b   1.000
_cell.length_c   1.000
_cell.angle_alpha   90.00
_cell.angle_beta   90.00
_cell.angle_gamma   90.00
#
_symmetry.space_group_name_H-M   'P 1'
#
loop_
_entity.id
_entity.type
_entity.pdbx_description
1 polymer ?
#
loop_
_entity_poly.entity_id
_entity_poly.type
_entity_poly.pdbx_seq_one_letter_code
_entity_poly.pdbx_strand_id
1 'polypeptide(L)'
;HIWNGGIKEIDVPDRVSPRVFWAAGKLYALKKAKMPAVMVDLDLIVWKNIEKYIEGTNICAIHREGIYPDVYPGREFFNMKDGYAFDPGWSWDEPPVNTCMLYMADEQFKNYYVDSSINFMENCRETEENLCHMVFAEQRLLAMCAGREGKIISSFFPEAADIEGQDVFTHLWGYKNILKFNFQKRVEFNDRLCERIEREFPEETVIRELNVCR
;
A
#
# COMPACT_ATOMS: atom_id res chain seq x y z
N HIS A 1 18.50 0.47 -17.37
CA HIS A 1 17.77 0.83 -16.14
C HIS A 1 16.33 1.20 -16.47
N ILE A 2 15.37 0.45 -15.94
CA ILE A 2 13.95 0.79 -16.02
C ILE A 2 13.56 1.91 -15.06
N TRP A 3 14.38 2.19 -14.03
CA TRP A 3 14.17 3.26 -13.06
C TRP A 3 15.03 4.47 -13.39
N ASN A 4 14.42 5.58 -13.76
CA ASN A 4 15.11 6.82 -14.11
C ASN A 4 15.31 7.75 -12.90
N GLY A 5 14.60 7.52 -11.79
CA GLY A 5 14.69 8.31 -10.55
C GLY A 5 15.84 7.91 -9.61
N GLY A 6 16.54 6.83 -9.92
CA GLY A 6 17.60 6.27 -9.06
C GLY A 6 17.06 5.57 -7.81
N ILE A 7 17.98 5.17 -6.94
CA ILE A 7 17.72 4.50 -5.67
C ILE A 7 18.03 5.48 -4.53
N LYS A 8 17.12 5.56 -3.57
CA LYS A 8 17.30 6.37 -2.35
C LYS A 8 17.15 5.45 -1.14
N GLU A 9 18.11 5.53 -0.23
CA GLU A 9 18.02 4.84 1.04
C GLU A 9 17.06 5.57 1.98
N ILE A 10 16.25 4.79 2.67
CA ILE A 10 15.31 5.25 3.69
C ILE A 10 15.72 4.66 5.02
N ASP A 11 16.01 5.54 5.96
CA ASP A 11 16.31 5.17 7.34
C ASP A 11 14.98 5.07 8.12
N VAL A 12 14.75 3.90 8.72
CA VAL A 12 13.63 3.65 9.63
C VAL A 12 14.25 3.49 11.02
N PRO A 13 13.88 4.34 12.01
CA PRO A 13 14.49 4.29 13.33
C PRO A 13 14.27 2.94 14.05
N ASP A 14 15.27 2.51 14.82
CA ASP A 14 15.24 1.24 15.59
C ASP A 14 14.04 1.12 16.57
N ARG A 15 13.47 2.25 16.99
CA ARG A 15 12.26 2.27 17.82
C ARG A 15 10.99 1.79 17.11
N VAL A 16 11.02 1.64 15.78
CA VAL A 16 9.96 1.02 14.98
C VAL A 16 10.33 -0.42 14.72
N SER A 17 9.62 -1.37 15.32
CA SER A 17 9.90 -2.79 15.17
C SER A 17 9.70 -3.23 13.70
N PRO A 18 10.73 -3.69 12.99
CA PRO A 18 10.59 -4.15 11.60
C PRO A 18 9.79 -5.45 11.49
N ARG A 19 9.67 -6.21 12.59
CA ARG A 19 8.86 -7.43 12.64
C ARG A 19 7.37 -7.10 12.65
N VAL A 20 6.98 -6.07 13.40
CA VAL A 20 5.57 -5.63 13.51
C VAL A 20 5.19 -4.77 12.32
N PHE A 21 6.06 -3.82 11.97
CA PHE A 21 5.81 -2.83 10.93
C PHE A 21 6.70 -3.06 9.70
N TRP A 22 6.56 -4.22 9.06
CA TRP A 22 7.40 -4.63 7.92
C TRP A 22 7.33 -3.68 6.71
N ALA A 23 6.24 -2.93 6.56
CA ALA A 23 6.05 -1.96 5.49
C ALA A 23 6.30 -0.50 5.94
N ALA A 24 6.86 -0.27 7.16
CA ALA A 24 7.13 1.07 7.67
C ALA A 24 7.95 1.93 6.71
N GLY A 25 8.88 1.32 5.98
CA GLY A 25 9.69 2.00 4.96
C GLY A 25 8.87 2.78 3.94
N LYS A 26 7.65 2.32 3.59
CA LYS A 26 6.73 3.03 2.69
C LYS A 26 6.32 4.38 3.28
N LEU A 27 5.95 4.41 4.56
CA LEU A 27 5.52 5.63 5.26
C LEU A 27 6.69 6.61 5.43
N TYR A 28 7.88 6.12 5.75
CA TYR A 28 9.09 6.95 5.82
C TYR A 28 9.53 7.48 4.45
N ALA A 29 9.33 6.69 3.38
CA ALA A 29 9.55 7.15 2.01
C ALA A 29 8.54 8.23 1.62
N LEU A 30 7.26 8.02 1.94
CA LEU A 30 6.19 8.99 1.68
C LEU A 30 6.43 10.30 2.45
N LYS A 31 6.95 10.23 3.68
CA LYS A 31 7.34 11.42 4.45
C LYS A 31 8.34 12.30 3.70
N LYS A 32 9.30 11.67 3.01
CA LYS A 32 10.35 12.37 2.25
C LYS A 32 9.93 12.75 0.82
N ALA A 33 8.85 12.16 0.31
CA ALA A 33 8.37 12.43 -1.04
C ALA A 33 7.75 13.81 -1.14
N LYS A 34 8.01 14.48 -2.27
CA LYS A 34 7.31 15.71 -2.66
C LYS A 34 6.01 15.34 -3.38
N MET A 35 4.95 16.09 -3.14
CA MET A 35 3.68 15.89 -3.83
C MET A 35 3.63 16.67 -5.16
N PRO A 36 2.91 16.19 -6.18
CA PRO A 36 2.18 14.92 -6.18
C PRO A 36 3.10 13.70 -6.30
N ALA A 37 2.69 12.59 -5.70
CA ALA A 37 3.42 11.32 -5.77
C ALA A 37 2.48 10.12 -5.80
N VAL A 38 2.95 9.03 -6.40
CA VAL A 38 2.31 7.71 -6.33
C VAL A 38 3.23 6.78 -5.56
N MET A 39 2.71 6.17 -4.51
CA MET A 39 3.34 5.07 -3.78
C MET A 39 2.77 3.76 -4.30
N VAL A 40 3.64 2.79 -4.60
CA VAL A 40 3.25 1.51 -5.19
C VAL A 40 3.94 0.37 -4.44
N ASP A 41 3.21 -0.70 -4.13
CA ASP A 41 3.78 -1.92 -3.59
C ASP A 41 4.63 -2.65 -4.64
N LEU A 42 5.71 -3.28 -4.19
CA LEU A 42 6.63 -4.00 -5.09
C LEU A 42 5.99 -5.25 -5.72
N ASP A 43 4.86 -5.70 -5.20
CA ASP A 43 4.08 -6.82 -5.72
C ASP A 43 2.81 -6.40 -6.47
N LEU A 44 2.71 -5.12 -6.80
CA LEU A 44 1.69 -4.56 -7.69
C LEU A 44 2.32 -4.28 -9.06
N ILE A 45 1.74 -4.84 -10.11
CA ILE A 45 2.11 -4.57 -11.50
C ILE A 45 1.05 -3.67 -12.11
N VAL A 46 1.48 -2.53 -12.63
CA VAL A 46 0.63 -1.55 -13.32
C VAL A 46 0.76 -1.76 -14.82
N TRP A 47 -0.33 -2.14 -15.48
CA TRP A 47 -0.37 -2.46 -16.92
C TRP A 47 -0.79 -1.31 -17.81
N LYS A 48 -1.59 -0.40 -17.29
CA LYS A 48 -2.19 0.69 -18.07
C LYS A 48 -1.84 2.05 -17.48
N ASN A 49 -1.95 3.10 -18.28
CA ASN A 49 -1.82 4.45 -17.80
C ASN A 49 -2.89 4.75 -16.75
N ILE A 50 -2.43 5.24 -15.59
CA ILE A 50 -3.27 5.52 -14.42
C ILE A 50 -3.73 6.98 -14.33
N GLU A 51 -3.23 7.87 -15.18
CA GLU A 51 -3.51 9.32 -15.12
C GLU A 51 -5.00 9.62 -15.07
N LYS A 52 -5.81 8.94 -15.90
CA LYS A 52 -7.27 9.12 -15.93
C LYS A 52 -7.99 8.83 -14.61
N TYR A 53 -7.38 8.02 -13.72
CA TYR A 53 -7.98 7.67 -12.43
C TYR A 53 -7.61 8.67 -11.32
N ILE A 54 -6.50 9.38 -11.49
CA ILE A 54 -5.99 10.34 -10.51
C ILE A 54 -6.28 11.79 -10.91
N GLU A 55 -6.65 12.02 -12.17
CA GLU A 55 -7.00 13.37 -12.67
C GLU A 55 -8.12 13.99 -11.85
N GLY A 56 -7.91 15.23 -11.39
CA GLY A 56 -8.88 15.96 -10.57
C GLY A 56 -9.03 15.46 -9.13
N THR A 57 -8.23 14.47 -8.70
CA THR A 57 -8.23 13.97 -7.31
C THR A 57 -7.05 14.50 -6.52
N ASN A 58 -7.19 14.63 -5.19
CA ASN A 58 -6.08 14.94 -4.28
C ASN A 58 -5.53 13.70 -3.58
N ILE A 59 -6.38 12.68 -3.40
CA ILE A 59 -6.03 11.40 -2.78
C ILE A 59 -6.77 10.32 -3.55
N CYS A 60 -6.05 9.29 -4.01
CA CYS A 60 -6.66 8.15 -4.68
C CYS A 60 -5.98 6.85 -4.26
N ALA A 61 -6.77 5.87 -3.82
CA ALA A 61 -6.34 4.53 -3.43
C ALA A 61 -7.00 3.46 -4.32
N ILE A 62 -6.61 2.19 -4.20
CA ILE A 62 -7.15 1.14 -5.08
C ILE A 62 -8.65 0.97 -4.87
N HIS A 63 -9.07 0.69 -3.65
CA HIS A 63 -10.48 0.52 -3.28
C HIS A 63 -10.66 0.68 -1.76
N ARG A 64 -11.91 0.77 -1.33
CA ARG A 64 -12.24 0.69 0.09
C ARG A 64 -12.30 -0.77 0.55
N GLU A 65 -11.87 -1.00 1.78
CA GLU A 65 -11.95 -2.31 2.44
C GLU A 65 -13.15 -2.35 3.40
N GLY A 66 -13.64 -3.56 3.68
CA GLY A 66 -14.57 -3.77 4.78
C GLY A 66 -13.88 -3.71 6.14
N ILE A 67 -14.62 -3.35 7.18
CA ILE A 67 -14.11 -3.42 8.57
C ILE A 67 -14.26 -4.87 9.06
N TYR A 68 -13.23 -5.68 8.84
CA TYR A 68 -13.13 -7.06 9.33
C TYR A 68 -12.41 -7.06 10.67
N PRO A 69 -13.03 -7.45 11.81
CA PRO A 69 -12.43 -7.33 13.14
C PRO A 69 -11.09 -8.06 13.28
N ASP A 70 -10.89 -9.18 12.57
CA ASP A 70 -9.64 -9.94 12.58
C ASP A 70 -8.49 -9.24 11.84
N VAL A 71 -8.77 -8.21 11.06
CA VAL A 71 -7.78 -7.43 10.29
C VAL A 71 -7.75 -5.98 10.78
N TYR A 72 -8.91 -5.42 11.06
CA TYR A 72 -9.09 -4.03 11.49
C TYR A 72 -9.81 -3.97 12.85
N PRO A 73 -9.14 -4.42 13.93
CA PRO A 73 -9.74 -4.44 15.27
C PRO A 73 -10.03 -3.04 15.79
N GLY A 74 -10.79 -3.00 16.88
CA GLY A 74 -11.08 -1.77 17.61
C GLY A 74 -9.86 -1.23 18.37
N ARG A 75 -10.04 -0.04 18.95
CA ARG A 75 -9.00 0.71 19.67
C ARG A 75 -8.36 -0.08 20.81
N GLU A 76 -9.14 -0.87 21.52
CA GLU A 76 -8.76 -1.66 22.70
C GLU A 76 -7.77 -2.79 22.40
N PHE A 77 -7.64 -3.15 21.12
CA PHE A 77 -6.68 -4.16 20.67
C PHE A 77 -5.22 -3.67 20.79
N PHE A 78 -5.00 -2.38 20.59
CA PHE A 78 -3.65 -1.81 20.48
C PHE A 78 -3.05 -1.48 21.84
N ASN A 79 -1.97 -2.19 22.22
CA ASN A 79 -1.24 -1.92 23.45
C ASN A 79 -0.22 -0.80 23.23
N MET A 80 -0.57 0.41 23.64
CA MET A 80 0.27 1.59 23.42
C MET A 80 1.12 1.93 24.64
N LYS A 81 2.24 2.64 24.42
CA LYS A 81 3.08 3.19 25.48
C LYS A 81 2.32 4.27 26.28
N ASP A 82 2.72 4.46 27.53
CA ASP A 82 2.16 5.49 28.38
C ASP A 82 2.36 6.89 27.76
N GLY A 83 1.32 7.70 27.81
CA GLY A 83 1.33 9.04 27.22
C GLY A 83 0.89 9.09 25.74
N TYR A 84 0.76 7.96 25.04
CA TYR A 84 0.13 7.95 23.72
C TYR A 84 -1.39 8.00 23.86
N ALA A 85 -2.02 8.81 23.01
CA ALA A 85 -3.47 8.83 22.87
C ALA A 85 -3.84 8.86 21.39
N PHE A 86 -4.84 8.08 21.02
CA PHE A 86 -5.46 8.20 19.70
C PHE A 86 -6.16 9.56 19.58
N ASP A 87 -6.08 10.17 18.41
CA ASP A 87 -6.79 11.43 18.14
C ASP A 87 -8.30 11.23 18.37
N PRO A 88 -8.94 11.99 19.27
CA PRO A 88 -10.36 11.85 19.54
C PRO A 88 -11.26 12.19 18.35
N GLY A 89 -10.73 12.86 17.34
CA GLY A 89 -11.44 13.18 16.09
C GLY A 89 -11.43 12.03 15.07
N TRP A 90 -10.71 10.94 15.31
CA TRP A 90 -10.74 9.78 14.42
C TRP A 90 -11.99 8.93 14.62
N SER A 91 -12.71 8.69 13.53
CA SER A 91 -13.84 7.75 13.53
C SER A 91 -13.35 6.32 13.34
N TRP A 92 -13.71 5.43 14.27
CA TRP A 92 -13.43 4.01 14.18
C TRP A 92 -14.42 3.26 13.27
N ASP A 93 -15.45 3.94 12.79
CA ASP A 93 -16.40 3.44 11.79
C ASP A 93 -15.95 3.77 10.35
N GLU A 94 -14.84 4.52 10.18
CA GLU A 94 -14.33 4.86 8.87
C GLU A 94 -13.75 3.61 8.19
N PRO A 95 -14.26 3.22 7.00
CA PRO A 95 -13.75 2.05 6.29
C PRO A 95 -12.30 2.26 5.83
N PRO A 96 -11.41 1.27 6.04
CA PRO A 96 -10.04 1.33 5.56
C PRO A 96 -9.97 1.42 4.03
N VAL A 97 -8.79 1.73 3.51
CA VAL A 97 -8.53 1.74 2.06
C VAL A 97 -7.32 0.90 1.72
N ASN A 98 -7.36 0.20 0.61
CA ASN A 98 -6.23 -0.55 0.10
C ASN A 98 -5.18 0.39 -0.49
N THR A 99 -3.99 0.40 0.09
CA THR A 99 -2.89 1.31 -0.23
C THR A 99 -1.76 0.66 -1.04
N CYS A 100 -2.01 -0.50 -1.68
CA CYS A 100 -0.99 -1.11 -2.54
C CYS A 100 -0.63 -0.20 -3.72
N MET A 101 -1.51 0.73 -4.08
CA MET A 101 -1.19 1.95 -4.81
C MET A 101 -1.93 3.13 -4.17
N LEU A 102 -1.20 4.20 -3.87
CA LEU A 102 -1.71 5.40 -3.24
C LEU A 102 -1.16 6.63 -3.95
N TYR A 103 -2.04 7.39 -4.60
CA TYR A 103 -1.73 8.72 -5.12
C TYR A 103 -2.09 9.78 -4.09
N MET A 104 -1.20 10.74 -3.92
CA MET A 104 -1.43 11.94 -3.11
C MET A 104 -0.92 13.18 -3.85
N ALA A 105 -1.69 14.27 -3.79
CA ALA A 105 -1.31 15.59 -4.27
C ALA A 105 -1.32 16.65 -3.15
N ASP A 106 -2.01 16.38 -2.03
CA ASP A 106 -2.12 17.28 -0.89
C ASP A 106 -0.94 17.06 0.08
N GLU A 107 0.05 17.96 0.04
CA GLU A 107 1.24 17.90 0.90
C GLU A 107 0.90 18.04 2.39
N GLN A 108 -0.06 18.89 2.74
CA GLN A 108 -0.44 19.11 4.14
C GLN A 108 -1.12 17.86 4.72
N PHE A 109 -2.05 17.28 3.98
CA PHE A 109 -2.71 16.04 4.37
C PHE A 109 -1.73 14.88 4.45
N LYS A 110 -0.83 14.74 3.45
CA LYS A 110 0.24 13.73 3.49
C LYS A 110 1.03 13.80 4.79
N ASN A 111 1.47 15.00 5.19
CA ASN A 111 2.24 15.17 6.42
C ASN A 111 1.44 14.75 7.66
N TYR A 112 0.19 15.18 7.77
CA TYR A 112 -0.68 14.80 8.88
C TYR A 112 -0.87 13.28 8.98
N TYR A 113 -1.21 12.62 7.87
CA TYR A 113 -1.38 11.16 7.83
C TYR A 113 -0.08 10.42 8.20
N VAL A 114 1.03 10.78 7.55
CA VAL A 114 2.31 10.08 7.76
C VAL A 114 2.83 10.30 9.18
N ASP A 115 2.72 11.51 9.72
CA ASP A 115 3.15 11.80 11.11
C ASP A 115 2.28 11.05 12.12
N SER A 116 0.98 10.94 11.88
CA SER A 116 0.06 10.13 12.69
C SER A 116 0.44 8.65 12.67
N SER A 117 0.73 8.11 11.50
CA SER A 117 1.14 6.71 11.31
C SER A 117 2.48 6.41 11.98
N ILE A 118 3.47 7.28 11.79
CA ILE A 118 4.78 7.15 12.43
C ILE A 118 4.65 7.24 13.95
N ASN A 119 3.89 8.21 14.46
CA ASN A 119 3.66 8.36 15.89
C ASN A 119 2.98 7.11 16.49
N PHE A 120 2.02 6.51 15.80
CA PHE A 120 1.42 5.23 16.22
C PHE A 120 2.49 4.13 16.29
N MET A 121 3.26 3.93 15.21
CA MET A 121 4.28 2.88 15.16
C MET A 121 5.35 3.02 16.23
N GLU A 122 5.82 4.24 16.50
CA GLU A 122 6.84 4.53 17.50
C GLU A 122 6.36 4.36 18.95
N ASN A 123 5.05 4.45 19.17
CA ASN A 123 4.43 4.33 20.48
C ASN A 123 3.70 2.99 20.70
N CYS A 124 3.74 2.09 19.76
CA CYS A 124 3.27 0.72 19.96
C CYS A 124 4.21 -0.02 20.90
N ARG A 125 3.67 -0.77 21.88
CA ARG A 125 4.45 -1.70 22.69
C ARG A 125 4.79 -2.94 21.87
N GLU A 126 5.81 -3.65 22.27
CA GLU A 126 6.22 -4.89 21.60
C GLU A 126 5.07 -5.91 21.58
N THR A 127 4.88 -6.55 20.44
CA THR A 127 3.82 -7.54 20.19
C THR A 127 4.29 -8.59 19.18
N GLU A 128 3.70 -9.78 19.25
CA GLU A 128 3.88 -10.84 18.24
C GLU A 128 2.94 -10.65 17.05
N GLU A 129 1.82 -9.97 17.25
CA GLU A 129 0.84 -9.70 16.22
C GLU A 129 1.35 -8.56 15.33
N ASN A 130 1.36 -8.77 14.02
CA ASN A 130 1.91 -7.82 13.08
C ASN A 130 0.90 -7.34 12.02
N LEU A 131 -0.02 -8.19 11.56
CA LEU A 131 -0.95 -7.82 10.48
C LEU A 131 -1.81 -6.62 10.87
N CYS A 132 -2.57 -6.72 11.97
CA CYS A 132 -3.48 -5.67 12.39
C CYS A 132 -2.75 -4.35 12.67
N HIS A 133 -1.53 -4.41 13.23
CA HIS A 133 -0.75 -3.21 13.54
C HIS A 133 -0.27 -2.50 12.26
N MET A 134 0.23 -3.28 11.28
CA MET A 134 0.73 -2.68 10.04
C MET A 134 -0.40 -2.11 9.18
N VAL A 135 -1.50 -2.86 9.00
CA VAL A 135 -2.63 -2.37 8.20
C VAL A 135 -3.38 -1.22 8.88
N PHE A 136 -3.36 -1.17 10.22
CA PHE A 136 -3.86 0.01 10.94
C PHE A 136 -3.02 1.24 10.60
N ALA A 137 -1.69 1.15 10.75
CA ALA A 137 -0.78 2.26 10.49
C ALA A 137 -0.84 2.77 9.05
N GLU A 138 -1.04 1.88 8.09
CA GLU A 138 -0.98 2.21 6.67
C GLU A 138 -2.36 2.48 6.06
N GLN A 139 -3.33 1.61 6.30
CA GLN A 139 -4.60 1.60 5.57
C GLN A 139 -5.72 2.29 6.35
N ARG A 140 -5.85 1.97 7.63
CA ARG A 140 -6.93 2.51 8.43
C ARG A 140 -6.68 3.94 8.86
N LEU A 141 -5.47 4.27 9.29
CA LEU A 141 -5.13 5.65 9.66
C LEU A 141 -5.25 6.62 8.48
N LEU A 142 -4.96 6.20 7.25
CA LEU A 142 -5.19 7.04 6.08
C LEU A 142 -6.66 7.46 5.98
N ALA A 143 -7.57 6.49 6.10
CA ALA A 143 -9.02 6.76 6.03
C ALA A 143 -9.50 7.61 7.21
N MET A 144 -9.08 7.27 8.44
CA MET A 144 -9.45 8.02 9.64
C MET A 144 -8.95 9.47 9.62
N CYS A 145 -7.71 9.68 9.16
CA CYS A 145 -7.15 11.03 8.99
C CYS A 145 -7.90 11.82 7.91
N ALA A 146 -8.28 11.17 6.81
CA ALA A 146 -9.06 11.82 5.76
C ALA A 146 -10.46 12.21 6.26
N GLY A 147 -11.15 11.31 6.97
CA GLY A 147 -12.45 11.62 7.57
C GLY A 147 -12.38 12.79 8.55
N ARG A 148 -11.34 12.82 9.40
CA ARG A 148 -11.14 13.92 10.36
C ARG A 148 -10.91 15.27 9.68
N GLU A 149 -10.15 15.29 8.58
CA GLU A 149 -9.82 16.51 7.83
C GLU A 149 -10.88 16.85 6.75
N GLY A 150 -11.96 16.08 6.66
CA GLY A 150 -12.99 16.27 5.63
C GLY A 150 -12.47 16.07 4.21
N LYS A 151 -11.43 15.24 4.05
CA LYS A 151 -10.84 14.92 2.75
C LYS A 151 -11.54 13.74 2.09
N ILE A 152 -11.67 13.79 0.78
CA ILE A 152 -12.23 12.69 -0.01
C ILE A 152 -11.08 11.82 -0.52
N ILE A 153 -11.15 10.52 -0.25
CA ILE A 153 -10.30 9.52 -0.88
C ILE A 153 -11.09 8.92 -2.05
N SER A 154 -10.62 9.21 -3.26
CA SER A 154 -11.12 8.57 -4.48
C SER A 154 -10.63 7.14 -4.58
N SER A 155 -11.34 6.29 -5.30
CA SER A 155 -10.96 4.88 -5.52
C SER A 155 -10.81 4.61 -7.01
N PHE A 156 -9.77 3.81 -7.38
CA PHE A 156 -9.68 3.27 -8.74
C PHE A 156 -10.87 2.37 -9.07
N PHE A 157 -11.29 1.61 -8.07
CA PHE A 157 -12.42 0.69 -8.14
C PHE A 157 -13.41 1.05 -7.02
N PRO A 158 -14.42 1.89 -7.31
CA PRO A 158 -15.40 2.31 -6.31
C PRO A 158 -16.22 1.15 -5.76
N GLU A 159 -16.55 0.18 -6.61
CA GLU A 159 -17.31 -1.00 -6.25
C GLU A 159 -16.44 -2.26 -6.26
N ALA A 160 -16.72 -3.19 -5.34
CA ALA A 160 -15.97 -4.45 -5.26
C ALA A 160 -16.03 -5.26 -6.57
N ALA A 161 -17.15 -5.19 -7.29
CA ALA A 161 -17.32 -5.83 -8.59
C ALA A 161 -16.36 -5.28 -9.67
N ASP A 162 -15.93 -4.03 -9.56
CA ASP A 162 -15.01 -3.41 -10.53
C ASP A 162 -13.60 -4.01 -10.46
N ILE A 163 -13.27 -4.70 -9.35
CA ILE A 163 -11.98 -5.37 -9.16
C ILE A 163 -11.93 -6.66 -9.98
N GLU A 164 -13.08 -7.30 -10.19
CA GLU A 164 -13.18 -8.53 -10.98
C GLU A 164 -13.07 -8.21 -12.47
N GLY A 165 -12.14 -8.90 -13.16
CA GLY A 165 -11.96 -8.75 -14.61
C GLY A 165 -11.26 -7.45 -15.06
N GLN A 166 -10.82 -6.59 -14.13
CA GLN A 166 -10.04 -5.41 -14.48
C GLN A 166 -8.67 -5.80 -15.07
N ASP A 167 -8.13 -4.98 -15.97
CA ASP A 167 -6.85 -5.23 -16.65
C ASP A 167 -5.77 -4.18 -16.35
N VAL A 168 -6.04 -3.27 -15.41
CA VAL A 168 -5.15 -2.16 -15.05
C VAL A 168 -4.03 -2.61 -14.14
N PHE A 169 -4.32 -3.50 -13.19
CA PHE A 169 -3.38 -3.96 -12.18
C PHE A 169 -3.31 -5.49 -12.10
N THR A 170 -2.16 -6.00 -11.67
CA THR A 170 -2.01 -7.33 -11.08
C THR A 170 -1.38 -7.18 -9.71
N HIS A 171 -2.09 -7.55 -8.66
CA HIS A 171 -1.59 -7.53 -7.29
C HIS A 171 -1.39 -8.95 -6.79
N LEU A 172 -0.18 -9.29 -6.39
CA LEU A 172 0.16 -10.66 -5.97
C LEU A 172 -0.35 -11.01 -4.57
N TRP A 173 -0.46 -10.03 -3.70
CA TRP A 173 -0.96 -10.14 -2.34
C TRP A 173 -0.72 -11.53 -1.70
N GLY A 174 -1.77 -12.22 -1.21
CA GLY A 174 -1.66 -13.56 -0.61
C GLY A 174 -1.18 -14.65 -1.57
N TYR A 175 -1.24 -14.44 -2.88
CA TYR A 175 -0.76 -15.39 -3.88
C TYR A 175 0.75 -15.61 -3.82
N LYS A 176 1.51 -14.65 -3.24
CA LYS A 176 2.96 -14.78 -3.01
C LYS A 176 3.32 -16.05 -2.25
N ASN A 177 2.53 -16.43 -1.25
CA ASN A 177 2.77 -17.66 -0.49
C ASN A 177 2.55 -18.92 -1.33
N ILE A 178 1.54 -18.90 -2.20
CA ILE A 178 1.29 -20.01 -3.12
C ILE A 178 2.47 -20.13 -4.10
N LEU A 179 2.91 -19.03 -4.70
CA LEU A 179 4.04 -19.02 -5.63
C LEU A 179 5.36 -19.44 -4.96
N LYS A 180 5.55 -19.09 -3.68
CA LYS A 180 6.74 -19.49 -2.91
C LYS A 180 6.85 -20.99 -2.71
N PHE A 181 5.75 -21.66 -2.41
CA PHE A 181 5.75 -23.06 -2.00
C PHE A 181 5.24 -24.03 -3.08
N ASN A 182 4.70 -23.53 -4.19
CA ASN A 182 4.21 -24.35 -5.30
C ASN A 182 4.97 -24.02 -6.57
N PHE A 183 5.94 -24.87 -6.94
CA PHE A 183 6.79 -24.69 -8.12
C PHE A 183 5.95 -24.61 -9.41
N GLN A 184 5.01 -25.57 -9.59
CA GLN A 184 4.20 -25.62 -10.81
C GLN A 184 3.38 -24.33 -11.01
N LYS A 185 2.71 -23.86 -9.95
CA LYS A 185 1.95 -22.61 -10.01
C LYS A 185 2.83 -21.38 -10.25
N ARG A 186 4.06 -21.40 -9.76
CA ARG A 186 5.02 -20.34 -10.03
C ARG A 186 5.44 -20.32 -11.50
N VAL A 187 5.71 -21.46 -12.11
CA VAL A 187 6.02 -21.55 -13.54
C VAL A 187 4.84 -21.05 -14.37
N GLU A 188 3.64 -21.57 -14.14
CA GLU A 188 2.42 -21.15 -14.86
C GLU A 188 2.12 -19.66 -14.71
N PHE A 189 2.41 -19.08 -13.54
CA PHE A 189 2.26 -17.63 -13.31
C PHE A 189 3.30 -16.84 -14.11
N ASN A 190 4.57 -17.26 -14.05
CA ASN A 190 5.64 -16.58 -14.76
C ASN A 190 5.44 -16.63 -16.27
N ASP A 191 5.03 -17.78 -16.82
CA ASP A 191 4.75 -17.91 -18.26
C ASP A 191 3.65 -16.93 -18.69
N ARG A 192 2.53 -16.88 -17.97
CA ARG A 192 1.45 -15.91 -18.25
C ARG A 192 1.90 -14.45 -18.10
N LEU A 193 2.79 -14.19 -17.11
CA LEU A 193 3.34 -12.86 -16.90
C LEU A 193 4.21 -12.44 -18.07
N CYS A 194 5.11 -13.32 -18.53
CA CYS A 194 5.97 -13.08 -19.70
C CYS A 194 5.14 -12.85 -20.97
N GLU A 195 4.17 -13.72 -21.25
CA GLU A 195 3.25 -13.55 -22.39
C GLU A 195 2.51 -12.19 -22.34
N ARG A 196 2.07 -11.77 -21.15
CA ARG A 196 1.41 -10.48 -21.00
C ARG A 196 2.37 -9.31 -21.23
N ILE A 197 3.58 -9.38 -20.70
CA ILE A 197 4.59 -8.32 -20.89
C ILE A 197 4.94 -8.20 -22.39
N GLU A 198 5.17 -9.32 -23.07
CA GLU A 198 5.45 -9.32 -24.52
C GLU A 198 4.31 -8.71 -25.34
N ARG A 199 3.09 -8.95 -24.95
CA ARG A 199 1.90 -8.39 -25.61
C ARG A 199 1.69 -6.90 -25.34
N GLU A 200 1.85 -6.47 -24.07
CA GLU A 200 1.58 -5.08 -23.66
C GLU A 200 2.75 -4.14 -23.95
N PHE A 201 3.99 -4.69 -23.98
CA PHE A 201 5.23 -3.93 -24.17
C PHE A 201 6.14 -4.59 -25.23
N PRO A 202 5.71 -4.67 -26.50
CA PRO A 202 6.45 -5.39 -27.53
C PRO A 202 7.82 -4.80 -27.87
N GLU A 203 8.04 -3.53 -27.54
CA GLU A 203 9.31 -2.81 -27.74
C GLU A 203 10.36 -3.13 -26.67
N GLU A 204 9.97 -3.73 -25.54
CA GLU A 204 10.86 -4.03 -24.42
C GLU A 204 11.60 -5.34 -24.67
N THR A 205 12.76 -5.26 -25.32
CA THR A 205 13.62 -6.41 -25.64
C THR A 205 14.29 -7.07 -24.42
N VAL A 206 14.34 -6.38 -23.29
CA VAL A 206 15.02 -6.82 -22.05
C VAL A 206 14.50 -8.18 -21.54
N ILE A 207 13.22 -8.49 -21.77
CA ILE A 207 12.61 -9.73 -21.28
C ILE A 207 13.06 -10.96 -22.08
N ARG A 208 13.36 -10.78 -23.37
CA ARG A 208 13.88 -11.86 -24.22
C ARG A 208 15.30 -12.30 -23.84
N GLU A 209 16.07 -11.38 -23.25
CA GLU A 209 17.45 -11.66 -22.80
C GLU A 209 17.50 -12.28 -21.40
N LEU A 210 16.46 -12.07 -20.58
CA LEU A 210 16.43 -12.57 -19.21
C LEU A 210 16.08 -14.05 -19.13
N ASN A 211 16.12 -14.88 -20.13
CA ASN A 211 15.99 -16.37 -20.08
C ASN A 211 15.70 -17.01 -18.69
N VAL A 212 15.12 -16.24 -17.78
CA VAL A 212 14.95 -16.55 -16.36
C VAL A 212 13.65 -17.35 -16.11
N CYS A 213 12.85 -17.51 -17.15
CA CYS A 213 11.57 -18.20 -17.07
C CYS A 213 11.60 -19.65 -17.57
N ARG A 214 12.80 -20.23 -17.81
CA ARG A 214 12.92 -21.63 -18.22
C ARG A 214 13.74 -22.44 -17.24
#